data_43858d8817d2d3b90e494c78e05cd749
#
_entry.id   43858d8817d2d3b90e494c78e05cd749
#
_cell.length_a   1.000
_cell.length_b   1.000
_cell.length_c   1.000
_cell.angle_alpha   90.00
_cell.angle_beta   90.00
_cell.angle_gamma   90.00
#
_symmetry.space_group_name_H-M   'P 1'
#
loop_
_entity.id
_entity.type
_entity.pdbx_description
1 polymer ?
#
loop_
_entity_poly.entity_id
_entity_poly.type
_entity_poly.pdbx_seq_one_letter_code
_entity_poly.pdbx_strand_id
1 'polypeptide(L)'
;MKRAMSTVKNIAAAAMTLAVFFGFAGFKPVTANAAQATMPAAASVEEENSYFEEDAYQRSFLTLINNERAQAGLAPVALGDSSHNAAARTRAEEIAVVNSHVRPDGSKCFTVLKDYGVTDIPTGENAAWGSVSPEEVVNVWMNSEGHRANILNPEARKMSVGYYYNSTSTWGHQWIQIFTK
;
A
#
# COMPACT_ATOMS: atom_id res chain seq x y z
N MET A 1 -50.53 -17.68 -16.78
CA MET A 1 -50.30 -19.04 -17.33
C MET A 1 -48.84 -19.11 -17.83
N LYS A 2 -48.16 -20.23 -17.46
CA LYS A 2 -46.84 -20.76 -17.92
C LYS A 2 -45.59 -19.98 -17.54
N ARG A 3 -44.93 -20.48 -16.47
CA ARG A 3 -43.51 -20.36 -16.14
C ARG A 3 -42.62 -20.95 -17.25
N ALA A 4 -41.50 -20.31 -17.57
CA ALA A 4 -40.40 -20.95 -18.23
C ALA A 4 -39.17 -20.94 -17.28
N MET A 5 -38.76 -22.13 -16.84
CA MET A 5 -37.53 -22.38 -16.09
C MET A 5 -36.39 -22.46 -17.10
N SER A 6 -35.35 -21.65 -16.90
CA SER A 6 -34.09 -21.76 -17.66
C SER A 6 -33.07 -22.56 -16.85
N THR A 7 -32.62 -23.65 -17.45
CA THR A 7 -31.68 -24.64 -16.92
C THR A 7 -30.25 -24.12 -17.08
N VAL A 8 -29.52 -23.98 -15.99
CA VAL A 8 -28.07 -23.69 -16.00
C VAL A 8 -27.32 -24.99 -16.26
N LYS A 9 -26.59 -25.06 -17.37
CA LYS A 9 -25.69 -26.19 -17.70
C LYS A 9 -24.32 -25.95 -17.08
N ASN A 10 -23.92 -26.83 -16.17
CA ASN A 10 -22.56 -26.95 -15.66
C ASN A 10 -21.63 -27.48 -16.76
N ILE A 11 -20.59 -26.73 -17.07
CA ILE A 11 -19.48 -27.20 -17.91
C ILE A 11 -18.31 -27.54 -16.99
N ALA A 12 -18.03 -28.82 -16.85
CA ALA A 12 -16.83 -29.32 -16.19
C ALA A 12 -15.65 -29.24 -17.15
N ALA A 13 -14.60 -28.52 -16.79
CA ALA A 13 -13.34 -28.50 -17.53
C ALA A 13 -12.44 -29.64 -17.01
N ALA A 14 -12.11 -30.58 -17.88
CA ALA A 14 -11.16 -31.66 -17.61
C ALA A 14 -9.73 -31.15 -17.76
N ALA A 15 -8.91 -31.24 -16.71
CA ALA A 15 -7.47 -30.99 -16.76
C ALA A 15 -6.75 -32.25 -17.30
N MET A 16 -6.09 -32.12 -18.45
CA MET A 16 -5.16 -33.13 -19.00
C MET A 16 -3.78 -32.94 -18.37
N THR A 17 -3.37 -33.91 -17.58
CA THR A 17 -2.01 -34.00 -17.04
C THR A 17 -1.12 -34.72 -18.05
N LEU A 18 -0.14 -34.01 -18.64
CA LEU A 18 0.89 -34.62 -19.48
C LEU A 18 2.13 -34.89 -18.62
N ALA A 19 2.39 -36.16 -18.30
CA ALA A 19 3.60 -36.59 -17.62
C ALA A 19 4.71 -36.83 -18.65
N VAL A 20 5.78 -36.01 -18.58
CA VAL A 20 7.02 -36.27 -19.35
C VAL A 20 8.03 -36.91 -18.39
N PHE A 21 8.33 -38.19 -18.61
CA PHE A 21 9.41 -38.90 -17.94
C PHE A 21 10.75 -38.56 -18.61
N PHE A 22 11.64 -37.87 -17.89
CA PHE A 22 13.06 -37.84 -18.19
C PHE A 22 13.81 -38.61 -17.10
N GLY A 23 14.34 -39.76 -17.46
CA GLY A 23 15.25 -40.52 -16.60
C GLY A 23 16.63 -39.86 -16.60
N PHE A 24 17.16 -39.58 -15.42
CA PHE A 24 18.58 -39.33 -15.19
C PHE A 24 19.07 -40.14 -14.02
N ALA A 25 20.15 -40.89 -14.29
CA ALA A 25 20.81 -41.79 -13.35
C ALA A 25 21.66 -41.02 -12.34
N GLY A 26 21.61 -41.43 -11.09
CA GLY A 26 22.76 -41.45 -10.16
C GLY A 26 23.06 -40.16 -9.41
N PHE A 27 22.29 -39.87 -8.35
CA PHE A 27 22.81 -39.05 -7.24
C PHE A 27 22.70 -39.80 -5.92
N LYS A 28 23.82 -39.91 -5.19
CA LYS A 28 23.87 -40.47 -3.83
C LYS A 28 23.21 -39.47 -2.87
N PRO A 29 22.41 -39.92 -1.88
CA PRO A 29 21.84 -38.97 -0.91
C PRO A 29 22.91 -38.49 0.08
N VAL A 30 23.11 -37.19 0.12
CA VAL A 30 23.80 -36.50 1.21
C VAL A 30 22.77 -36.33 2.32
N THR A 31 22.98 -36.99 3.45
CA THR A 31 22.21 -36.78 4.68
C THR A 31 22.58 -35.42 5.26
N ALA A 32 21.81 -34.40 4.93
CA ALA A 32 21.85 -33.15 5.64
C ALA A 32 20.94 -33.21 6.87
N ASN A 33 21.55 -33.02 8.03
CA ASN A 33 20.88 -32.91 9.32
C ASN A 33 20.02 -31.65 9.31
N ALA A 34 18.70 -31.83 9.13
CA ALA A 34 17.75 -30.72 9.14
C ALA A 34 17.52 -30.29 10.59
N ALA A 35 18.21 -29.25 11.02
CA ALA A 35 17.73 -28.43 12.14
C ALA A 35 16.36 -27.86 11.72
N GLN A 36 15.29 -28.29 12.38
CA GLN A 36 13.94 -27.73 12.22
C GLN A 36 13.97 -26.27 12.65
N ALA A 37 14.12 -25.36 11.68
CA ALA A 37 13.72 -23.99 11.84
C ALA A 37 12.18 -24.00 11.89
N THR A 38 11.61 -23.76 13.06
CA THR A 38 10.18 -23.48 13.21
C THR A 38 9.87 -22.21 12.43
N MET A 39 9.24 -22.37 11.26
CA MET A 39 8.66 -21.26 10.53
C MET A 39 7.60 -20.59 11.43
N PRO A 40 7.56 -19.25 11.51
CA PRO A 40 6.46 -18.57 12.18
C PRO A 40 5.15 -18.99 11.52
N ALA A 41 4.10 -19.15 12.35
CA ALA A 41 2.77 -19.54 11.90
C ALA A 41 2.37 -18.73 10.67
N ALA A 42 1.89 -19.40 9.64
CA ALA A 42 1.52 -18.81 8.36
C ALA A 42 0.59 -17.59 8.59
N ALA A 43 1.09 -16.41 8.23
CA ALA A 43 0.24 -15.26 7.97
C ALA A 43 -0.81 -15.71 6.93
N SER A 44 -2.07 -15.30 7.12
CA SER A 44 -3.12 -15.70 6.18
C SER A 44 -2.76 -15.19 4.77
N VAL A 45 -3.14 -15.92 3.74
CA VAL A 45 -2.86 -15.56 2.33
C VAL A 45 -3.39 -14.15 1.99
N GLU A 46 -4.39 -13.68 2.73
CA GLU A 46 -4.95 -12.33 2.61
C GLU A 46 -4.00 -11.25 3.17
N GLU A 47 -3.29 -11.52 4.27
CA GLU A 47 -2.28 -10.59 4.81
C GLU A 47 -1.06 -10.49 3.88
N GLU A 48 -0.58 -11.63 3.37
CA GLU A 48 0.56 -11.66 2.45
C GLU A 48 0.25 -10.91 1.15
N ASN A 49 -0.96 -11.06 0.61
CA ASN A 49 -1.41 -10.36 -0.59
C ASN A 49 -1.53 -8.84 -0.36
N SER A 50 -1.97 -8.41 0.83
CA SER A 50 -2.08 -6.99 1.19
C SER A 50 -0.71 -6.29 1.28
N TYR A 51 0.32 -6.97 1.77
CA TYR A 51 1.69 -6.44 1.82
C TYR A 51 2.29 -6.26 0.43
N PHE A 52 2.08 -7.19 -0.49
CA PHE A 52 2.56 -7.07 -1.87
C PHE A 52 1.88 -5.92 -2.62
N GLU A 53 0.61 -5.69 -2.38
CA GLU A 53 -0.12 -4.56 -2.95
C GLU A 53 0.36 -3.22 -2.34
N GLU A 54 0.59 -3.17 -1.02
CA GLU A 54 1.12 -1.98 -0.34
C GLU A 54 2.48 -1.58 -0.91
N ASP A 55 3.40 -2.50 -1.06
CA ASP A 55 4.71 -2.27 -1.66
C ASP A 55 4.62 -1.76 -3.11
N ALA A 56 3.64 -2.23 -3.87
CA ALA A 56 3.45 -1.82 -5.26
C ALA A 56 3.00 -0.36 -5.36
N TYR A 57 1.99 0.07 -4.60
CA TYR A 57 1.56 1.46 -4.65
C TYR A 57 2.57 2.42 -4.00
N GLN A 58 3.28 2.01 -2.93
CA GLN A 58 4.36 2.80 -2.34
C GLN A 58 5.44 3.13 -3.40
N ARG A 59 5.87 2.15 -4.19
CA ARG A 59 6.84 2.36 -5.28
C ARG A 59 6.29 3.23 -6.41
N SER A 60 5.02 3.08 -6.76
CA SER A 60 4.36 3.93 -7.75
C SER A 60 4.35 5.39 -7.31
N PHE A 61 3.91 5.66 -6.08
CA PHE A 61 3.97 7.01 -5.51
C PHE A 61 5.38 7.56 -5.47
N LEU A 62 6.36 6.76 -5.03
CA LEU A 62 7.77 7.21 -4.97
C LEU A 62 8.26 7.68 -6.34
N THR A 63 7.96 6.91 -7.38
CA THR A 63 8.34 7.25 -8.76
C THR A 63 7.67 8.54 -9.20
N LEU A 64 6.35 8.65 -9.04
CA LEU A 64 5.58 9.82 -9.45
C LEU A 64 6.04 11.10 -8.70
N ILE A 65 6.17 11.03 -7.39
CA ILE A 65 6.60 12.15 -6.54
C ILE A 65 8.04 12.58 -6.89
N ASN A 66 8.95 11.64 -7.09
CA ASN A 66 10.32 11.98 -7.43
C ASN A 66 10.46 12.55 -8.85
N ASN A 67 9.58 12.19 -9.77
CA ASN A 67 9.49 12.84 -11.08
C ASN A 67 9.08 14.33 -10.95
N GLU A 68 8.06 14.64 -10.14
CA GLU A 68 7.65 16.01 -9.87
C GLU A 68 8.75 16.83 -9.17
N ARG A 69 9.42 16.22 -8.20
CA ARG A 69 10.54 16.87 -7.51
C ARG A 69 11.73 17.12 -8.44
N ALA A 70 12.06 16.16 -9.30
CA ALA A 70 13.15 16.33 -10.29
C ALA A 70 12.85 17.45 -11.28
N GLN A 71 11.59 17.57 -11.76
CA GLN A 71 11.16 18.68 -12.62
C GLN A 71 11.32 20.05 -11.92
N ALA A 72 11.16 20.07 -10.60
CA ALA A 72 11.37 21.28 -9.78
C ALA A 72 12.84 21.48 -9.33
N GLY A 73 13.78 20.63 -9.77
CA GLY A 73 15.20 20.71 -9.40
C GLY A 73 15.49 20.30 -7.95
N LEU A 74 14.62 19.52 -7.33
CA LEU A 74 14.76 19.10 -5.93
C LEU A 74 15.36 17.69 -5.83
N ALA A 75 16.05 17.44 -4.71
CA ALA A 75 16.53 16.11 -4.38
C ALA A 75 15.37 15.12 -4.20
N PRO A 76 15.54 13.86 -4.61
CA PRO A 76 14.53 12.84 -4.41
C PRO A 76 14.30 12.54 -2.91
N VAL A 77 13.10 12.09 -2.58
CA VAL A 77 12.78 11.49 -1.29
C VAL A 77 12.93 9.96 -1.37
N ALA A 78 13.18 9.32 -0.22
CA ALA A 78 13.13 7.86 -0.07
C ALA A 78 11.79 7.42 0.52
N LEU A 79 11.49 6.12 0.46
CA LEU A 79 10.40 5.55 1.25
C LEU A 79 10.76 5.53 2.74
N GLY A 80 9.76 5.78 3.59
CA GLY A 80 9.83 5.46 5.00
C GLY A 80 9.94 3.93 5.23
N ASP A 81 10.25 3.54 6.45
CA ASP A 81 10.24 2.14 6.85
C ASP A 81 8.82 1.65 7.21
N SER A 82 8.71 0.40 7.69
CA SER A 82 7.43 -0.20 8.07
C SER A 82 6.66 0.59 9.13
N SER A 83 7.36 1.26 10.05
CA SER A 83 6.74 2.12 11.08
C SER A 83 6.09 3.37 10.46
N HIS A 84 6.78 4.01 9.50
CA HIS A 84 6.23 5.13 8.74
C HIS A 84 4.99 4.71 7.93
N ASN A 85 5.06 3.55 7.27
CA ASN A 85 3.95 3.02 6.47
C ASN A 85 2.75 2.68 7.36
N ALA A 86 2.96 2.05 8.51
CA ALA A 86 1.91 1.76 9.49
C ALA A 86 1.23 3.04 10.01
N ALA A 87 2.01 4.09 10.29
CA ALA A 87 1.48 5.38 10.70
C ALA A 87 0.62 6.01 9.58
N ALA A 88 1.09 5.98 8.32
CA ALA A 88 0.32 6.51 7.20
C ALA A 88 -0.98 5.72 6.96
N ARG A 89 -0.96 4.39 7.09
CA ARG A 89 -2.16 3.55 6.98
C ARG A 89 -3.19 3.88 8.06
N THR A 90 -2.78 3.99 9.32
CA THR A 90 -3.67 4.42 10.41
C THR A 90 -4.28 5.79 10.11
N ARG A 91 -3.52 6.73 9.56
CA ARG A 91 -4.08 8.02 9.15
C ARG A 91 -5.10 7.89 8.02
N ALA A 92 -4.90 6.98 7.05
CA ALA A 92 -5.88 6.72 6.00
C ALA A 92 -7.20 6.17 6.56
N GLU A 93 -7.16 5.32 7.57
CA GLU A 93 -8.33 4.85 8.32
C GLU A 93 -9.02 6.00 9.08
N GLU A 94 -8.25 6.86 9.76
CA GLU A 94 -8.77 7.98 10.53
C GLU A 94 -9.47 9.02 9.66
N ILE A 95 -8.95 9.35 8.46
CA ILE A 95 -9.60 10.29 7.55
C ILE A 95 -10.90 9.75 6.93
N ALA A 96 -11.12 8.43 6.97
CA ALA A 96 -12.40 7.83 6.61
C ALA A 96 -13.50 8.14 7.64
N VAL A 97 -13.11 8.44 8.88
CA VAL A 97 -14.02 8.81 9.98
C VAL A 97 -14.12 10.32 10.15
N VAL A 98 -12.98 11.01 10.13
CA VAL A 98 -12.90 12.47 10.29
C VAL A 98 -12.09 13.04 9.12
N ASN A 99 -12.79 13.64 8.16
CA ASN A 99 -12.20 14.26 6.99
C ASN A 99 -11.42 15.55 7.40
N SER A 100 -10.25 15.38 7.99
CA SER A 100 -9.46 16.47 8.57
C SER A 100 -8.00 16.08 8.78
N HIS A 101 -7.12 17.10 8.86
CA HIS A 101 -5.75 16.96 9.39
C HIS A 101 -5.70 16.92 10.93
N VAL A 102 -6.86 16.78 11.57
CA VAL A 102 -6.99 16.51 13.01
C VAL A 102 -7.42 15.06 13.16
N ARG A 103 -6.82 14.34 14.09
CA ARG A 103 -7.14 12.93 14.38
C ARG A 103 -8.50 12.82 15.10
N PRO A 104 -9.16 11.65 15.11
CA PRO A 104 -10.44 11.45 15.81
C PRO A 104 -10.40 11.79 17.29
N ASP A 105 -9.25 11.71 17.96
CA ASP A 105 -9.04 12.08 19.35
C ASP A 105 -8.81 13.58 19.58
N GLY A 106 -8.82 14.39 18.51
CA GLY A 106 -8.58 15.83 18.55
C GLY A 106 -7.10 16.23 18.49
N SER A 107 -6.17 15.29 18.44
CA SER A 107 -4.74 15.58 18.31
C SER A 107 -4.36 15.93 16.87
N LYS A 108 -3.15 16.49 16.68
CA LYS A 108 -2.62 16.84 15.35
C LYS A 108 -2.27 15.56 14.57
N CYS A 109 -2.45 15.55 13.26
CA CYS A 109 -2.18 14.41 12.38
C CYS A 109 -0.82 13.75 12.62
N PHE A 110 0.23 14.53 12.81
CA PHE A 110 1.59 14.01 12.98
C PHE A 110 1.84 13.27 14.29
N THR A 111 0.91 13.32 15.27
CA THR A 111 1.06 12.53 16.51
C THR A 111 1.04 11.03 16.23
N VAL A 112 0.42 10.59 15.13
CA VAL A 112 0.42 9.19 14.69
C VAL A 112 1.84 8.61 14.54
N LEU A 113 2.81 9.40 14.09
CA LEU A 113 4.20 8.96 13.96
C LEU A 113 4.78 8.47 15.29
N LYS A 114 4.44 9.15 16.39
CA LYS A 114 4.89 8.75 17.74
C LYS A 114 4.27 7.43 18.20
N ASP A 115 3.03 7.14 17.80
CA ASP A 115 2.35 5.89 18.16
C ASP A 115 3.09 4.67 17.58
N TYR A 116 3.82 4.87 16.49
CA TYR A 116 4.65 3.85 15.82
C TYR A 116 6.15 4.00 16.09
N GLY A 117 6.53 4.82 17.06
CA GLY A 117 7.94 5.01 17.43
C GLY A 117 8.77 5.78 16.41
N VAL A 118 8.17 6.43 15.43
CA VAL A 118 8.87 7.27 14.46
C VAL A 118 9.28 8.58 15.11
N THR A 119 10.58 8.86 15.07
CA THR A 119 11.17 10.07 15.68
C THR A 119 11.52 11.14 14.65
N ASP A 120 11.38 10.84 13.37
CA ASP A 120 11.63 11.78 12.27
C ASP A 120 10.70 13.00 12.38
N ILE A 121 11.20 14.15 11.97
CA ILE A 121 10.44 15.40 12.03
C ILE A 121 9.47 15.46 10.84
N PRO A 122 8.15 15.55 11.07
CA PRO A 122 7.20 15.67 9.98
C PRO A 122 7.33 17.01 9.25
N THR A 123 7.19 17.00 7.92
CA THR A 123 7.31 18.18 7.07
C THR A 123 6.05 18.47 6.26
N GLY A 124 5.11 17.52 6.16
CA GLY A 124 3.84 17.73 5.48
C GLY A 124 2.95 16.48 5.48
N GLU A 125 1.64 16.68 5.41
CA GLU A 125 0.63 15.63 5.19
C GLU A 125 -0.24 16.05 4.01
N ASN A 126 -0.44 15.11 3.06
CA ASN A 126 -1.42 15.23 1.99
C ASN A 126 -2.52 14.18 2.17
N ALA A 127 -3.75 14.57 1.95
CA ALA A 127 -4.91 13.67 1.99
C ALA A 127 -5.67 13.74 0.65
N ALA A 128 -6.24 12.60 0.22
CA ALA A 128 -7.13 12.54 -0.93
C ALA A 128 -8.23 11.49 -0.72
N TRP A 129 -9.35 11.71 -1.38
CA TRP A 129 -10.53 10.85 -1.35
C TRP A 129 -11.03 10.58 -2.76
N GLY A 130 -11.55 9.36 -2.99
CA GLY A 130 -12.26 9.00 -4.21
C GLY A 130 -11.39 8.60 -5.39
N SER A 131 -10.12 9.00 -5.43
CA SER A 131 -9.20 8.60 -6.51
C SER A 131 -8.85 7.11 -6.40
N VAL A 132 -8.80 6.44 -7.54
CA VAL A 132 -8.66 4.98 -7.61
C VAL A 132 -7.23 4.51 -7.95
N SER A 133 -6.33 5.42 -8.28
CA SER A 133 -4.94 5.09 -8.61
C SER A 133 -3.94 6.12 -8.07
N PRO A 134 -2.67 5.74 -7.89
CA PRO A 134 -1.60 6.65 -7.52
C PRO A 134 -1.46 7.86 -8.46
N GLU A 135 -1.62 7.65 -9.76
CA GLU A 135 -1.51 8.69 -10.79
C GLU A 135 -2.59 9.75 -10.62
N GLU A 136 -3.84 9.33 -10.38
CA GLU A 136 -4.95 10.25 -10.11
C GLU A 136 -4.71 11.04 -8.83
N VAL A 137 -4.26 10.38 -7.77
CA VAL A 137 -3.99 11.01 -6.47
C VAL A 137 -2.89 12.06 -6.61
N VAL A 138 -1.76 11.73 -7.23
CA VAL A 138 -0.65 12.67 -7.43
C VAL A 138 -1.09 13.84 -8.30
N ASN A 139 -1.89 13.59 -9.35
CA ASN A 139 -2.43 14.67 -10.18
C ASN A 139 -3.34 15.61 -9.35
N VAL A 140 -4.20 15.09 -8.49
CA VAL A 140 -5.04 15.90 -7.58
C VAL A 140 -4.16 16.71 -6.65
N TRP A 141 -3.15 16.12 -6.04
CA TRP A 141 -2.25 16.84 -5.13
C TRP A 141 -1.43 17.91 -5.83
N MET A 142 -0.89 17.64 -7.02
CA MET A 142 -0.11 18.62 -7.77
C MET A 142 -0.93 19.80 -8.31
N ASN A 143 -2.25 19.65 -8.45
CA ASN A 143 -3.17 20.72 -8.81
C ASN A 143 -3.72 21.51 -7.60
N SER A 144 -3.32 21.16 -6.38
CA SER A 144 -3.66 21.86 -5.14
C SER A 144 -2.42 22.55 -4.57
N GLU A 145 -2.47 23.85 -4.36
CA GLU A 145 -1.33 24.65 -3.90
C GLU A 145 -0.72 24.09 -2.60
N GLY A 146 -1.55 23.79 -1.59
CA GLY A 146 -1.09 23.27 -0.30
C GLY A 146 -0.46 21.88 -0.42
N HIS A 147 -1.10 20.97 -1.14
CA HIS A 147 -0.56 19.60 -1.33
C HIS A 147 0.72 19.62 -2.17
N ARG A 148 0.75 20.42 -3.24
CA ARG A 148 1.94 20.62 -4.06
C ARG A 148 3.10 21.17 -3.25
N ALA A 149 2.85 22.13 -2.35
CA ALA A 149 3.89 22.68 -1.49
C ALA A 149 4.53 21.62 -0.59
N ASN A 150 3.75 20.66 -0.07
CA ASN A 150 4.27 19.52 0.69
C ASN A 150 5.14 18.61 -0.19
N ILE A 151 4.71 18.27 -1.41
CA ILE A 151 5.46 17.45 -2.37
C ILE A 151 6.80 18.10 -2.74
N LEU A 152 6.79 19.40 -2.95
CA LEU A 152 7.95 20.18 -3.37
C LEU A 152 8.72 20.80 -2.19
N ASN A 153 8.45 20.38 -0.97
CA ASN A 153 9.20 20.87 0.19
C ASN A 153 10.68 20.40 0.09
N PRO A 154 11.66 21.33 0.03
CA PRO A 154 13.08 21.00 -0.08
C PRO A 154 13.64 20.29 1.16
N GLU A 155 12.96 20.38 2.30
CA GLU A 155 13.38 19.70 3.53
C GLU A 155 12.94 18.24 3.62
N ALA A 156 11.95 17.81 2.83
CA ALA A 156 11.49 16.42 2.83
C ALA A 156 12.62 15.45 2.43
N ARG A 157 12.76 14.36 3.16
CA ARG A 157 13.77 13.30 2.93
C ARG A 157 13.12 11.94 2.73
N LYS A 158 12.03 11.68 3.44
CA LYS A 158 11.27 10.43 3.33
C LYS A 158 9.80 10.73 3.06
N MET A 159 9.13 9.78 2.46
CA MET A 159 7.67 9.76 2.32
C MET A 159 7.13 8.39 2.66
N SER A 160 5.91 8.33 3.16
CA SER A 160 5.10 7.12 3.28
C SER A 160 3.68 7.40 2.82
N VAL A 161 3.02 6.39 2.26
CA VAL A 161 1.65 6.51 1.79
C VAL A 161 0.81 5.46 2.49
N GLY A 162 -0.33 5.86 3.03
CA GLY A 162 -1.36 4.99 3.56
C GLY A 162 -2.57 4.97 2.65
N TYR A 163 -3.15 3.79 2.51
CA TYR A 163 -4.39 3.57 1.77
C TYR A 163 -5.39 2.84 2.65
N TYR A 164 -6.65 3.26 2.56
CA TYR A 164 -7.78 2.57 3.15
C TYR A 164 -8.99 2.63 2.23
N TYR A 165 -9.68 1.49 2.05
CA TYR A 165 -10.94 1.43 1.33
C TYR A 165 -12.09 1.20 2.30
N ASN A 166 -13.08 2.10 2.24
CA ASN A 166 -14.31 1.97 3.02
C ASN A 166 -15.53 1.94 2.09
N SER A 167 -16.09 0.75 1.88
CA SER A 167 -17.25 0.55 1.01
C SER A 167 -18.52 1.26 1.48
N THR A 168 -18.59 1.71 2.73
CA THR A 168 -19.72 2.47 3.30
C THR A 168 -19.52 3.98 3.22
N SER A 169 -18.32 4.44 2.88
CA SER A 169 -18.02 5.84 2.67
C SER A 169 -18.48 6.30 1.28
N THR A 170 -18.97 7.54 1.17
CA THR A 170 -19.29 8.17 -0.12
C THR A 170 -18.10 8.21 -1.07
N TRP A 171 -16.87 8.27 -0.54
CA TRP A 171 -15.65 8.41 -1.32
C TRP A 171 -14.93 7.08 -1.60
N GLY A 172 -15.24 5.99 -0.88
CA GLY A 172 -14.66 4.66 -1.03
C GLY A 172 -13.17 4.61 -0.68
N HIS A 173 -12.35 5.30 -1.45
CA HIS A 173 -10.89 5.30 -1.34
C HIS A 173 -10.37 6.48 -0.52
N GLN A 174 -9.49 6.23 0.44
CA GLN A 174 -8.79 7.21 1.28
C GLN A 174 -7.30 7.05 1.14
N TRP A 175 -6.60 8.15 0.89
CA TRP A 175 -5.16 8.20 0.72
C TRP A 175 -4.54 9.25 1.63
N ILE A 176 -3.48 8.87 2.30
CA ILE A 176 -2.62 9.77 3.08
C ILE A 176 -1.20 9.66 2.58
N GLN A 177 -0.51 10.79 2.48
CA GLN A 177 0.93 10.86 2.29
C GLN A 177 1.52 11.68 3.45
N ILE A 178 2.54 11.15 4.12
CA ILE A 178 3.29 11.86 5.16
C ILE A 178 4.73 12.01 4.70
N PHE A 179 5.26 13.23 4.80
CA PHE A 179 6.65 13.54 4.58
C PHE A 179 7.38 13.80 5.89
N THR A 180 8.64 13.32 5.97
CA THR A 180 9.54 13.53 7.13
C THR A 180 10.95 13.91 6.68
N LYS A 181 11.75 14.47 7.65
CA LYS A 181 13.16 14.78 7.51
C LYS A 181 13.99 14.31 8.68
#